data_55019dcd7a37f0711454c4f096eb9562
#
_entry.id   55019dcd7a37f0711454c4f096eb9562
#
_cell.length_a   1.000
_cell.length_b   1.000
_cell.length_c   1.000
_cell.angle_alpha   90.00
_cell.angle_beta   90.00
_cell.angle_gamma   90.00
#
_symmetry.space_group_name_H-M   'P 1'
#
loop_
_entity.id
_entity.type
_entity.pdbx_description
1 polymer ?
#
loop_
_entity_poly.entity_id
_entity_poly.type
_entity_poly.pdbx_seq_one_letter_code
_entity_poly.pdbx_strand_id
1 'polypeptide(L)'
;MLLKLIKYDFKEQFREHIGLYALVFVSALTEIILASFEFDLVSVFFWALHSLSVIAMFICSLVIIVIYFRRNLLKDEGYLMNTLPVEPWKLYVSKFLTAFVLFILDLIVAVLTFSIMNHGFEWIKDIIGSMSDEFANAGFT
;
A
#
# COMPACT_ATOMS: atom_id res chain seq x y z
N MET A 1 -18.34 20.62 -3.97
CA MET A 1 -17.10 20.86 -4.72
C MET A 1 -15.87 20.27 -4.05
N LEU A 2 -15.70 20.43 -2.74
CA LEU A 2 -14.53 19.90 -2.02
C LEU A 2 -14.41 18.36 -2.16
N LEU A 3 -15.50 17.63 -2.03
CA LEU A 3 -15.52 16.17 -2.16
C LEU A 3 -15.12 15.68 -3.56
N LYS A 4 -15.50 16.41 -4.61
CA LYS A 4 -15.09 16.08 -5.99
C LYS A 4 -13.60 16.29 -6.20
N LEU A 5 -13.04 17.37 -5.66
CA LEU A 5 -11.60 17.64 -5.70
C LEU A 5 -10.81 16.56 -4.99
N ILE A 6 -11.20 16.18 -3.78
CA ILE A 6 -10.59 15.10 -3.01
C ILE A 6 -10.63 13.78 -3.79
N LYS A 7 -11.75 13.46 -4.41
CA LYS A 7 -11.91 12.23 -5.20
C LYS A 7 -10.96 12.18 -6.39
N TYR A 8 -10.80 13.26 -7.13
CA TYR A 8 -9.89 13.32 -8.28
C TYR A 8 -8.42 13.28 -7.85
N ASP A 9 -8.06 14.04 -6.82
CA ASP A 9 -6.72 14.04 -6.24
C ASP A 9 -6.33 12.67 -5.69
N PHE A 10 -7.24 12.02 -4.98
CA PHE A 10 -7.06 10.69 -4.46
C PHE A 10 -6.85 9.66 -5.58
N LYS A 11 -7.67 9.70 -6.62
CA LYS A 11 -7.57 8.78 -7.75
C LYS A 11 -6.25 8.90 -8.49
N GLU A 12 -5.75 10.12 -8.69
CA GLU A 12 -4.48 10.39 -9.36
C GLU A 12 -3.31 9.87 -8.53
N GLN A 13 -3.24 10.23 -7.26
CA GLN A 13 -2.17 9.79 -6.36
C GLN A 13 -2.21 8.30 -6.07
N PHE A 14 -3.39 7.74 -5.89
CA PHE A 14 -3.56 6.30 -5.64
C PHE A 14 -3.03 5.45 -6.79
N ARG A 15 -3.22 5.89 -8.01
CA ARG A 15 -2.68 5.20 -9.20
C ARG A 15 -1.16 5.06 -9.15
N GLU A 16 -0.45 6.07 -8.65
CA GLU A 16 1.01 6.01 -8.48
C GLU A 16 1.42 5.09 -7.32
N HIS A 17 0.63 5.05 -6.25
CA HIS A 17 0.88 4.20 -5.08
C HIS A 17 0.62 2.72 -5.34
N ILE A 18 -0.23 2.36 -6.31
CA ILE A 18 -0.52 0.94 -6.65
C ILE A 18 0.76 0.17 -6.96
N GLY A 19 1.70 0.76 -7.68
CA GLY A 19 2.99 0.12 -7.98
C GLY A 19 3.80 -0.19 -6.73
N LEU A 20 3.82 0.71 -5.76
CA LEU A 20 4.49 0.51 -4.47
C LEU A 20 3.84 -0.60 -3.65
N TYR A 21 2.51 -0.61 -3.58
CA TYR A 21 1.76 -1.65 -2.88
C TYR A 21 1.98 -3.02 -3.50
N ALA A 22 1.96 -3.11 -4.83
CA ALA A 22 2.26 -4.35 -5.56
C ALA A 22 3.66 -4.88 -5.21
N LEU A 23 4.67 -4.02 -5.14
CA LEU A 23 6.03 -4.40 -4.78
C LEU A 23 6.10 -4.98 -3.36
N VAL A 24 5.46 -4.33 -2.39
CA VAL A 24 5.43 -4.79 -1.00
C VAL A 24 4.68 -6.12 -0.87
N PHE A 25 3.56 -6.28 -1.57
CA PHE A 25 2.82 -7.55 -1.59
C PHE A 25 3.62 -8.70 -2.21
N VAL A 26 4.31 -8.44 -3.32
CA VAL A 26 5.16 -9.45 -3.98
C VAL A 26 6.30 -9.87 -3.06
N SER A 27 6.93 -8.92 -2.34
CA SER A 27 7.99 -9.27 -1.39
C SER A 27 7.47 -10.12 -0.23
N ALA A 28 6.28 -9.82 0.31
CA ALA A 28 5.64 -10.61 1.35
C ALA A 28 5.29 -12.03 0.88
N LEU A 29 4.72 -12.17 -0.32
CA LEU A 29 4.41 -13.48 -0.90
C LEU A 29 5.66 -14.33 -1.14
N THR A 30 6.72 -13.71 -1.63
CA THR A 30 8.01 -14.39 -1.86
C THR A 30 8.55 -14.97 -0.56
N GLU A 31 8.48 -14.21 0.53
CA GLU A 31 8.93 -14.67 1.84
C GLU A 31 8.10 -15.86 2.36
N ILE A 32 6.78 -15.80 2.25
CA ILE A 32 5.89 -16.88 2.66
C ILE A 32 6.23 -18.19 1.91
N ILE A 33 6.46 -18.09 0.60
CA ILE A 33 6.82 -19.25 -0.24
C ILE A 33 8.18 -19.81 0.20
N LEU A 34 9.17 -18.96 0.46
CA LEU A 34 10.51 -19.39 0.85
C LEU A 34 10.57 -19.92 2.28
N ALA A 35 9.77 -19.39 3.19
CA ALA A 35 9.64 -19.90 4.54
C ALA A 35 9.14 -21.34 4.59
N SER A 36 8.40 -21.77 3.56
CA SER A 36 7.92 -23.16 3.46
C SER A 36 9.04 -24.17 3.16
N PHE A 37 10.23 -23.73 2.75
CA PHE A 37 11.37 -24.60 2.44
C PHE A 37 12.34 -24.83 3.62
N GLU A 38 12.04 -24.35 4.81
CA GLU A 38 12.82 -24.53 6.06
C GLU A 38 14.30 -24.07 6.01
N PHE A 39 14.61 -23.09 5.16
CA PHE A 39 15.96 -22.50 5.13
C PHE A 39 16.03 -21.28 6.05
N ASP A 40 16.47 -21.46 7.27
CA ASP A 40 16.53 -20.39 8.30
C ASP A 40 17.28 -19.13 7.84
N LEU A 41 18.42 -19.32 7.21
CA LEU A 41 19.28 -18.20 6.80
C LEU A 41 18.68 -17.42 5.63
N VAL A 42 17.99 -18.13 4.73
CA VAL A 42 17.29 -17.54 3.60
C VAL A 42 16.05 -16.76 4.06
N SER A 43 15.30 -17.29 5.02
CA SER A 43 14.12 -16.62 5.58
C SER A 43 14.48 -15.30 6.25
N VAL A 44 15.56 -15.26 7.04
CA VAL A 44 16.07 -14.03 7.67
C VAL A 44 16.45 -12.98 6.63
N PHE A 45 17.10 -13.39 5.55
CA PHE A 45 17.47 -12.48 4.45
C PHE A 45 16.22 -11.85 3.78
N PHE A 46 15.22 -12.65 3.46
CA PHE A 46 14.00 -12.17 2.83
C PHE A 46 13.14 -11.34 3.79
N TRP A 47 13.14 -11.67 5.07
CA TRP A 47 12.50 -10.83 6.10
C TRP A 47 13.13 -9.43 6.16
N ALA A 48 14.45 -9.35 6.12
CA ALA A 48 15.17 -8.07 6.04
C ALA A 48 14.85 -7.31 4.73
N LEU A 49 14.79 -8.04 3.60
CA LEU A 49 14.44 -7.46 2.31
C LEU A 49 13.02 -6.89 2.30
N HIS A 50 12.05 -7.59 2.89
CA HIS A 50 10.69 -7.10 3.04
C HIS A 50 10.63 -5.85 3.92
N SER A 51 11.32 -5.85 5.06
CA SER A 51 11.41 -4.67 5.92
C SER A 51 11.97 -3.46 5.19
N LEU A 52 13.00 -3.67 4.38
CA LEU A 52 13.58 -2.62 3.53
C LEU A 52 12.58 -2.13 2.48
N SER A 53 11.80 -3.03 1.89
CA SER A 53 10.74 -2.68 0.91
C SER A 53 9.65 -1.81 1.53
N VAL A 54 9.24 -2.10 2.77
CA VAL A 54 8.26 -1.29 3.51
C VAL A 54 8.82 0.11 3.80
N ILE A 55 10.07 0.20 4.24
CA ILE A 55 10.72 1.49 4.46
C ILE A 55 10.81 2.29 3.15
N ALA A 56 11.20 1.64 2.07
CA ALA A 56 11.26 2.26 0.74
C ALA A 56 9.87 2.74 0.29
N MET A 57 8.82 1.98 0.56
CA MET A 57 7.43 2.38 0.29
C MET A 57 7.09 3.69 0.99
N PHE A 58 7.39 3.82 2.29
CA PHE A 58 7.12 5.06 3.03
C PHE A 58 7.91 6.24 2.48
N ILE A 59 9.18 6.07 2.17
CA ILE A 59 10.03 7.12 1.61
C ILE A 59 9.50 7.56 0.24
N CYS A 60 9.20 6.61 -0.65
CA CYS A 60 8.65 6.90 -1.97
C CYS A 60 7.28 7.58 -1.89
N SER A 61 6.42 7.14 -0.98
CA SER A 61 5.11 7.75 -0.72
C SER A 61 5.27 9.21 -0.32
N LEU A 62 6.16 9.52 0.63
CA LEU A 62 6.44 10.90 1.03
C LEU A 62 6.97 11.74 -0.13
N VAL A 63 7.87 11.19 -0.93
CA VAL A 63 8.41 11.88 -2.12
C VAL A 63 7.32 12.18 -3.13
N ILE A 64 6.44 11.23 -3.42
CA ILE A 64 5.30 11.40 -4.33
C ILE A 64 4.37 12.51 -3.81
N ILE A 65 4.03 12.49 -2.53
CA ILE A 65 3.20 13.50 -1.89
C ILE A 65 3.83 14.90 -2.00
N VAL A 66 5.12 15.01 -1.71
CA VAL A 66 5.85 16.29 -1.80
C VAL A 66 5.92 16.80 -3.24
N ILE A 67 6.21 15.92 -4.21
CA ILE A 67 6.25 16.27 -5.64
C ILE A 67 4.88 16.75 -6.10
N TYR A 68 3.82 16.03 -5.72
CA TYR A 68 2.45 16.37 -6.06
C TYR A 68 2.03 17.73 -5.49
N PHE A 69 2.35 17.98 -4.23
CA PHE A 69 2.13 19.27 -3.57
C PHE A 69 2.87 20.41 -4.28
N ARG A 70 4.13 20.19 -4.58
CA ARG A 70 4.99 21.16 -5.26
C ARG A 70 4.49 21.47 -6.66
N ARG A 71 4.11 20.46 -7.43
CA ARG A 71 3.61 20.61 -8.79
C ARG A 71 2.29 21.37 -8.84
N ASN A 72 1.36 21.06 -7.95
CA ASN A 72 0.02 21.62 -7.99
C ASN A 72 -0.12 22.98 -7.30
N LEU A 73 0.73 23.29 -6.33
CA LEU A 73 0.60 24.51 -5.53
C LEU A 73 1.65 25.59 -5.84
N LEU A 74 2.85 25.19 -6.29
CA LEU A 74 3.99 26.10 -6.45
C LEU A 74 4.41 26.34 -7.91
N LYS A 75 3.97 25.54 -8.88
CA LYS A 75 4.24 25.70 -10.31
C LYS A 75 3.09 26.37 -11.06
N ASP A 76 3.17 26.42 -12.38
CA ASP A 76 2.19 27.04 -13.28
C ASP A 76 0.75 26.54 -13.06
N GLU A 77 0.58 25.27 -12.70
CA GLU A 77 -0.73 24.74 -12.30
C GLU A 77 -1.27 25.38 -11.02
N GLY A 78 -0.41 25.74 -10.08
CA GLY A 78 -0.77 26.47 -8.87
C GLY A 78 -1.31 27.88 -9.18
N TYR A 79 -0.75 28.55 -10.17
CA TYR A 79 -1.26 29.85 -10.65
C TYR A 79 -2.66 29.72 -11.23
N LEU A 80 -2.89 28.70 -12.09
CA LEU A 80 -4.20 28.43 -12.67
C LEU A 80 -5.24 28.06 -11.59
N MET A 81 -4.84 27.30 -10.58
CA MET A 81 -5.71 26.96 -9.44
C MET A 81 -6.08 28.19 -8.59
N ASN A 82 -5.17 29.14 -8.42
CA ASN A 82 -5.44 30.37 -7.70
C ASN A 82 -6.37 31.33 -8.47
N THR A 83 -6.49 31.19 -9.80
CA THR A 83 -7.42 31.96 -10.63
C THR A 83 -8.82 31.37 -10.71
N LEU A 84 -9.01 30.11 -10.24
CA LEU A 84 -10.32 29.49 -10.15
C LEU A 84 -11.18 30.15 -9.05
N PRO A 85 -12.53 30.22 -9.24
CA PRO A 85 -13.43 30.83 -8.25
C PRO A 85 -13.62 29.99 -6.98
N VAL A 86 -12.57 29.29 -6.54
CA VAL A 86 -12.54 28.48 -5.32
C VAL A 86 -11.57 29.15 -4.33
N GLU A 87 -11.98 29.23 -3.08
CA GLU A 87 -11.11 29.78 -2.04
C GLU A 87 -9.79 29.01 -1.93
N PRO A 88 -8.62 29.68 -1.91
CA PRO A 88 -7.30 29.00 -1.92
C PRO A 88 -7.11 28.02 -0.78
N TRP A 89 -7.64 28.30 0.39
CA TRP A 89 -7.50 27.41 1.57
C TRP A 89 -8.20 26.06 1.37
N LYS A 90 -9.28 25.99 0.60
CA LYS A 90 -9.97 24.74 0.27
C LYS A 90 -9.11 23.80 -0.57
N LEU A 91 -8.32 24.37 -1.47
CA LEU A 91 -7.35 23.61 -2.27
C LEU A 91 -6.26 22.99 -1.38
N TYR A 92 -5.70 23.76 -0.46
CA TYR A 92 -4.70 23.29 0.49
C TYR A 92 -5.25 22.18 1.39
N VAL A 93 -6.44 22.36 1.93
CA VAL A 93 -7.11 21.38 2.79
C VAL A 93 -7.39 20.09 2.03
N SER A 94 -7.88 20.17 0.80
CA SER A 94 -8.12 19.01 -0.06
C SER A 94 -6.84 18.20 -0.29
N LYS A 95 -5.74 18.85 -0.65
CA LYS A 95 -4.44 18.22 -0.88
C LYS A 95 -3.88 17.58 0.39
N PHE A 96 -3.95 18.30 1.51
CA PHE A 96 -3.50 17.79 2.80
C PHE A 96 -4.31 16.58 3.25
N LEU A 97 -5.62 16.64 3.11
CA LEU A 97 -6.51 15.54 3.48
C LEU A 97 -6.23 14.29 2.64
N THR A 98 -6.03 14.44 1.33
CA THR A 98 -5.67 13.35 0.43
C THR A 98 -4.34 12.72 0.84
N ALA A 99 -3.32 13.53 1.10
CA ALA A 99 -2.02 13.05 1.57
C ALA A 99 -2.13 12.27 2.89
N PHE A 100 -2.93 12.77 3.81
CA PHE A 100 -3.17 12.12 5.10
C PHE A 100 -3.86 10.75 4.95
N VAL A 101 -4.87 10.67 4.10
CA VAL A 101 -5.57 9.41 3.81
C VAL A 101 -4.62 8.39 3.16
N LEU A 102 -3.79 8.81 2.22
CA LEU A 102 -2.80 7.93 1.60
C LEU A 102 -1.76 7.43 2.62
N PHE A 103 -1.32 8.29 3.52
CA PHE A 103 -0.39 7.88 4.58
C PHE A 103 -1.01 6.84 5.53
N ILE A 104 -2.30 6.98 5.85
CA ILE A 104 -3.04 5.96 6.63
C ILE A 104 -3.12 4.65 5.85
N LEU A 105 -3.36 4.69 4.54
CA LEU A 105 -3.38 3.50 3.68
C LEU A 105 -2.01 2.81 3.67
N ASP A 106 -0.92 3.56 3.60
CA ASP A 106 0.44 3.02 3.68
C ASP A 106 0.67 2.26 5.00
N LEU A 107 0.21 2.84 6.12
CA LEU A 107 0.26 2.18 7.43
C LEU A 107 -0.56 0.89 7.45
N ILE A 108 -1.76 0.91 6.91
CA ILE A 108 -2.63 -0.27 6.83
C ILE A 108 -1.97 -1.37 6.01
N VAL A 109 -1.41 -1.05 4.85
CA VAL A 109 -0.70 -2.00 3.99
C VAL A 109 0.52 -2.59 4.72
N ALA A 110 1.31 -1.77 5.40
CA ALA A 110 2.45 -2.23 6.17
C ALA A 110 2.04 -3.20 7.28
N VAL A 111 1.02 -2.87 8.06
CA VAL A 111 0.51 -3.72 9.14
C VAL A 111 -0.06 -5.02 8.58
N LEU A 112 -0.82 -4.97 7.49
CA LEU A 112 -1.38 -6.16 6.84
C LEU A 112 -0.28 -7.11 6.34
N THR A 113 0.74 -6.59 5.66
CA THR A 113 1.83 -7.42 5.15
C THR A 113 2.64 -8.05 6.28
N PHE A 114 2.96 -7.32 7.34
CA PHE A 114 3.60 -7.89 8.52
C PHE A 114 2.74 -8.93 9.23
N SER A 115 1.44 -8.71 9.32
CA SER A 115 0.51 -9.67 9.91
C SER A 115 0.43 -10.97 9.09
N ILE A 116 0.35 -10.85 7.77
CA ILE A 116 0.35 -11.99 6.84
C ILE A 116 1.65 -12.78 6.96
N MET A 117 2.80 -12.11 7.07
CA MET A 117 4.09 -12.77 7.24
C MET A 117 4.19 -13.57 8.54
N ASN A 118 3.74 -12.99 9.66
CA ASN A 118 3.82 -13.64 10.97
C ASN A 118 2.83 -14.80 11.12
N HIS A 119 1.64 -14.68 10.55
CA HIS A 119 0.57 -15.67 10.72
C HIS A 119 0.20 -16.39 9.42
N GLY A 120 0.70 -15.92 8.29
CA GLY A 120 0.25 -16.34 6.97
C GLY A 120 0.47 -17.83 6.70
N PHE A 121 1.54 -18.41 7.22
CA PHE A 121 1.84 -19.81 7.00
C PHE A 121 0.88 -20.74 7.76
N GLU A 122 0.55 -20.40 9.00
CA GLU A 122 -0.45 -21.13 9.78
C GLU A 122 -1.85 -20.96 9.18
N TRP A 123 -2.20 -19.74 8.83
CA TRP A 123 -3.50 -19.43 8.23
C TRP A 123 -3.72 -20.14 6.88
N ILE A 124 -2.68 -20.18 6.04
CA ILE A 124 -2.73 -20.91 4.77
C ILE A 124 -2.84 -22.42 5.01
N LYS A 125 -2.12 -22.97 5.98
CA LYS A 125 -2.25 -24.38 6.39
C LYS A 125 -3.67 -24.71 6.86
N ASP A 126 -4.26 -23.83 7.67
CA ASP A 126 -5.62 -24.03 8.18
C ASP A 126 -6.65 -23.99 7.05
N ILE A 127 -6.50 -23.06 6.09
CA ILE A 127 -7.40 -23.00 4.93
C ILE A 127 -7.25 -24.24 4.05
N ILE A 128 -6.02 -24.66 3.74
CA ILE A 128 -5.76 -25.84 2.92
C ILE A 128 -6.25 -27.10 3.65
N GLY A 129 -6.04 -27.19 4.97
CA GLY A 129 -6.54 -28.27 5.80
C GLY A 129 -8.05 -28.37 5.76
N SER A 130 -8.75 -27.27 5.98
CA SER A 130 -10.21 -27.22 5.94
C SER A 130 -10.78 -27.58 4.57
N MET A 131 -10.14 -27.10 3.50
CA MET A 131 -10.54 -27.47 2.13
C MET A 131 -10.31 -28.95 1.85
N SER A 132 -9.19 -29.52 2.26
CA SER A 132 -8.91 -30.96 2.06
C SER A 132 -9.87 -31.84 2.83
N ASP A 133 -10.25 -31.48 4.05
CA ASP A 133 -11.24 -32.17 4.85
C ASP A 133 -12.64 -32.11 4.22
N GLU A 134 -12.99 -30.94 3.67
CA GLU A 134 -14.26 -30.75 2.97
C GLU A 134 -14.31 -31.61 1.69
N PHE A 135 -13.24 -31.69 0.92
CA PHE A 135 -13.14 -32.57 -0.25
C PHE A 135 -13.17 -34.06 0.14
N ALA A 136 -12.50 -34.45 1.21
CA ALA A 136 -12.54 -35.81 1.72
C ALA A 136 -13.96 -36.23 2.15
N ASN A 137 -14.67 -35.33 2.84
CA ASN A 137 -16.05 -35.53 3.27
C ASN A 137 -17.05 -35.54 2.11
N ALA A 138 -16.75 -34.84 1.02
CA ALA A 138 -17.57 -34.83 -0.20
C ALA A 138 -17.38 -36.08 -1.09
N GLY A 139 -16.46 -36.99 -0.73
CA GLY A 139 -16.27 -38.27 -1.43
C GLY A 139 -15.45 -38.19 -2.70
N PHE A 140 -14.59 -37.18 -2.84
CA PHE A 140 -13.68 -37.02 -3.98
C PHE A 140 -12.33 -37.78 -3.83
N THR A 141 -12.19 -38.58 -2.82
CA THR A 141 -11.01 -39.44 -2.60
C THR A 141 -11.32 -40.91 -2.87
#